data_4cfa55bca3d180b112d28076c17cbbe5
#
_entry.id   4cfa55bca3d180b112d28076c17cbbe5
#
_cell.length_a   1.000
_cell.length_b   1.000
_cell.length_c   1.000
_cell.angle_alpha   90.00
_cell.angle_beta   90.00
_cell.angle_gamma   90.00
#
_symmetry.space_group_name_H-M   'P 1'
#
loop_
_entity.id
_entity.type
_entity.pdbx_description
1 polymer ?
#
loop_
_entity_poly.entity_id
_entity_poly.type
_entity_poly.pdbx_seq_one_letter_code
_entity_poly.pdbx_strand_id
1 'polypeptide(L)'
;MIRASHEHATKLDVEVVRRKVALVLILALLCYILGLVTALYFPVPARVGAIVTKLLQGKIRPFAVKRNFNEIIAYVTDRKAGPTVDGNVTYLGQYAGQTSYGLITVQVPQHHPAGSPIDPSAMRKVESIPYPAFLKFLHDQSEKPLVLWIHGYRLSFPVSTSYCAEIARDLDIDANVLTFDWASNESVLGYNQDVLQIPQSTNHLVDLLETINNEVKPAKIIIIGHSLGCRLVCLALQQLYNNPNTRNLKLDQVIFLAPNVDREEFNQNFKAGLQALVNRLTIYVASDDNVLLLGKLLYNVDSIGLPEQFSPDTNLDEIQTFLYYEKQLPGKIDLVDVSFSKKDFLRKHRLFLERPVLEDLFWLIHDDYPAAKRHLLKYKGTKNPTDYWVIPP
;
A
#
# COMPACT_ATOMS: atom_id res chain seq x y z
N MET A 1 14.94 29.97 77.69
CA MET A 1 15.19 30.23 76.28
C MET A 1 15.60 28.98 75.45
N ILE A 2 16.23 27.98 76.04
CA ILE A 2 16.73 26.80 75.22
C ILE A 2 15.61 25.82 74.79
N ARG A 3 14.46 25.75 75.48
CA ARG A 3 13.33 24.87 75.13
C ARG A 3 12.53 25.35 73.93
N ALA A 4 12.45 26.67 73.64
CA ALA A 4 11.71 27.23 72.59
C ALA A 4 12.46 27.11 71.24
N SER A 5 13.79 27.05 71.22
CA SER A 5 14.63 26.85 69.99
C SER A 5 14.58 25.40 69.51
N HIS A 6 14.41 24.41 70.36
CA HIS A 6 14.33 23.01 69.95
C HIS A 6 12.96 22.66 69.36
N GLU A 7 11.87 23.27 69.80
CA GLU A 7 10.53 23.06 69.23
C GLU A 7 10.38 23.73 67.82
N HIS A 8 11.08 24.83 67.62
CA HIS A 8 11.06 25.50 66.35
C HIS A 8 11.89 24.75 65.26
N ALA A 9 13.04 24.18 65.65
CA ALA A 9 13.88 23.38 64.75
C ALA A 9 13.19 22.09 64.34
N THR A 10 12.52 21.39 65.24
CA THR A 10 11.78 20.15 65.00
C THR A 10 10.54 20.38 64.11
N LYS A 11 9.84 21.52 64.26
CA LYS A 11 8.72 21.90 63.38
C LYS A 11 9.16 22.23 61.99
N LEU A 12 10.30 22.91 61.81
CA LEU A 12 10.85 23.26 60.50
C LEU A 12 11.30 22.00 59.74
N ASP A 13 11.93 21.05 60.42
CA ASP A 13 12.32 19.78 59.82
C ASP A 13 11.14 18.92 59.39
N VAL A 14 10.06 18.86 60.18
CA VAL A 14 8.83 18.14 59.86
C VAL A 14 8.15 18.77 58.62
N GLU A 15 8.14 20.10 58.53
CA GLU A 15 7.53 20.77 57.39
C GLU A 15 8.33 20.59 56.10
N VAL A 16 9.66 20.60 56.16
CA VAL A 16 10.55 20.29 55.04
C VAL A 16 10.38 18.85 54.59
N VAL A 17 10.26 17.90 55.52
CA VAL A 17 9.99 16.48 55.15
C VAL A 17 8.61 16.33 54.52
N ARG A 18 7.57 17.00 55.08
CA ARG A 18 6.23 17.00 54.46
C ARG A 18 6.23 17.55 53.06
N ARG A 19 6.92 18.65 52.78
CA ARG A 19 7.04 19.23 51.43
C ARG A 19 7.77 18.29 50.48
N LYS A 20 8.84 17.64 50.92
CA LYS A 20 9.56 16.64 50.10
C LYS A 20 8.69 15.42 49.78
N VAL A 21 7.96 14.91 50.75
CA VAL A 21 7.03 13.80 50.57
C VAL A 21 5.88 14.19 49.60
N ALA A 22 5.31 15.39 49.79
CA ALA A 22 4.27 15.88 48.90
C ALA A 22 4.79 16.04 47.46
N LEU A 23 6.03 16.55 47.27
CA LEU A 23 6.64 16.67 45.96
C LEU A 23 6.86 15.30 45.27
N VAL A 24 7.32 14.31 46.04
CA VAL A 24 7.49 12.93 45.51
C VAL A 24 6.16 12.31 45.12
N LEU A 25 5.10 12.52 45.90
CA LEU A 25 3.75 12.03 45.59
C LEU A 25 3.18 12.71 44.33
N ILE A 26 3.39 14.04 44.18
CA ILE A 26 2.98 14.78 42.99
C ILE A 26 3.73 14.26 41.73
N LEU A 27 5.05 14.05 41.84
CA LEU A 27 5.84 13.50 40.74
C LEU A 27 5.40 12.08 40.40
N ALA A 28 5.14 11.24 41.36
CA ALA A 28 4.61 9.90 41.15
C ALA A 28 3.24 9.91 40.46
N LEU A 29 2.35 10.82 40.86
CA LEU A 29 1.04 11.01 40.29
C LEU A 29 1.16 11.52 38.83
N LEU A 30 2.07 12.47 38.55
CA LEU A 30 2.34 12.96 37.22
C LEU A 30 2.90 11.86 36.32
N CYS A 31 3.83 11.06 36.80
CA CYS A 31 4.33 9.89 36.09
C CYS A 31 3.23 8.85 35.80
N TYR A 32 2.34 8.63 36.75
CA TYR A 32 1.19 7.73 36.61
C TYR A 32 0.20 8.26 35.57
N ILE A 33 -0.13 9.56 35.62
CA ILE A 33 -1.00 10.21 34.62
C ILE A 33 -0.36 10.19 33.23
N LEU A 34 0.94 10.48 33.12
CA LEU A 34 1.68 10.41 31.89
C LEU A 34 1.70 8.99 31.33
N GLY A 35 1.86 7.98 32.20
CA GLY A 35 1.76 6.57 31.84
C GLY A 35 0.36 6.17 31.35
N LEU A 36 -0.71 6.69 31.99
CA LEU A 36 -2.10 6.50 31.55
C LEU A 36 -2.36 7.20 30.22
N VAL A 37 -1.90 8.43 30.03
CA VAL A 37 -2.02 9.16 28.79
C VAL A 37 -1.27 8.45 27.66
N THR A 38 -0.03 8.01 27.91
CA THR A 38 0.71 7.22 26.94
C THR A 38 0.05 5.88 26.64
N ALA A 39 -0.56 5.21 27.62
CA ALA A 39 -1.31 3.98 27.39
C ALA A 39 -2.60 4.18 26.60
N LEU A 40 -3.27 5.33 26.77
CA LEU A 40 -4.48 5.70 26.02
C LEU A 40 -4.17 6.09 24.57
N TYR A 41 -3.09 6.86 24.37
CA TYR A 41 -2.70 7.33 23.03
C TYR A 41 -1.77 6.36 22.28
N PHE A 42 -1.04 5.52 23.03
CA PHE A 42 -0.17 4.49 22.49
C PHE A 42 -0.52 3.16 23.18
N PRO A 43 -1.42 2.35 22.64
CA PRO A 43 -1.74 1.03 23.20
C PRO A 43 -0.55 0.07 23.02
N VAL A 44 0.57 0.40 23.67
CA VAL A 44 1.83 -0.36 23.65
C VAL A 44 1.66 -1.79 24.20
N PRO A 45 0.85 -2.05 25.27
CA PRO A 45 0.79 -3.40 25.84
C PRO A 45 0.23 -4.46 24.87
N ALA A 46 -0.84 -4.13 24.13
CA ALA A 46 -1.44 -5.08 23.19
C ALA A 46 -0.52 -5.35 21.99
N ARG A 47 0.18 -4.32 21.51
CA ARG A 47 1.14 -4.44 20.40
C ARG A 47 2.40 -5.19 20.82
N VAL A 48 2.95 -4.89 21.98
CA VAL A 48 4.12 -5.61 22.51
C VAL A 48 3.77 -7.08 22.77
N GLY A 49 2.61 -7.36 23.37
CA GLY A 49 2.12 -8.72 23.54
C GLY A 49 1.94 -9.45 22.20
N ALA A 50 1.31 -8.82 21.22
CA ALA A 50 1.15 -9.39 19.88
C ALA A 50 2.51 -9.60 19.20
N ILE A 51 3.44 -8.65 19.31
CA ILE A 51 4.81 -8.77 18.75
C ILE A 51 5.57 -9.90 19.43
N VAL A 52 5.53 -9.97 20.76
CA VAL A 52 6.20 -11.05 21.52
C VAL A 52 5.60 -12.41 21.18
N THR A 53 4.27 -12.52 21.08
CA THR A 53 3.60 -13.75 20.67
C THR A 53 3.99 -14.15 19.27
N LYS A 54 4.05 -13.22 18.33
CA LYS A 54 4.49 -13.45 16.95
C LYS A 54 5.97 -13.87 16.87
N LEU A 55 6.86 -13.20 17.63
CA LEU A 55 8.29 -13.57 17.75
C LEU A 55 8.46 -14.99 18.32
N LEU A 56 7.73 -15.32 19.39
CA LEU A 56 7.74 -16.65 20.00
C LEU A 56 7.18 -17.73 19.07
N GLN A 57 6.28 -17.37 18.14
CA GLN A 57 5.75 -18.27 17.13
C GLN A 57 6.63 -18.39 15.89
N GLY A 58 7.78 -17.70 15.85
CA GLY A 58 8.68 -17.67 14.68
C GLY A 58 8.07 -17.02 13.43
N LYS A 59 7.00 -16.23 13.62
CA LYS A 59 6.19 -15.66 12.52
C LYS A 59 6.45 -14.19 12.25
N ILE A 60 7.33 -13.54 13.00
CA ILE A 60 7.83 -12.20 12.66
C ILE A 60 9.18 -12.36 12.02
N ARG A 61 9.26 -11.99 10.76
CA ARG A 61 10.54 -11.68 10.17
C ARG A 61 10.93 -10.27 10.62
N PRO A 62 12.05 -10.06 11.31
CA PRO A 62 12.62 -8.72 11.39
C PRO A 62 12.84 -8.28 9.95
N PHE A 63 12.31 -7.12 9.54
CA PHE A 63 12.65 -6.56 8.23
C PHE A 63 14.17 -6.56 8.12
N ALA A 64 14.70 -7.37 7.22
CA ALA A 64 16.13 -7.52 7.09
C ALA A 64 16.71 -6.17 6.67
N VAL A 65 17.75 -5.70 7.37
CA VAL A 65 18.43 -4.49 6.97
C VAL A 65 19.19 -4.83 5.69
N LYS A 66 18.65 -4.48 4.54
CA LYS A 66 19.37 -4.54 3.28
C LYS A 66 20.64 -3.69 3.41
N ARG A 67 21.79 -4.28 3.14
CA ARG A 67 23.10 -3.56 3.16
C ARG A 67 23.27 -2.65 1.95
N ASN A 68 22.54 -2.91 0.86
CA ASN A 68 22.55 -2.04 -0.31
C ASN A 68 21.48 -0.95 -0.14
N PHE A 69 21.90 0.31 -0.22
CA PHE A 69 21.03 1.47 -0.07
C PHE A 69 20.50 2.00 -1.41
N ASN A 70 20.82 1.34 -2.51
CA ASN A 70 20.32 1.68 -3.83
C ASN A 70 19.31 0.64 -4.30
N GLU A 71 18.12 1.10 -4.64
CA GLU A 71 17.12 0.32 -5.36
C GLU A 71 17.18 0.70 -6.85
N ILE A 72 17.24 -0.30 -7.72
CA ILE A 72 17.17 -0.11 -9.18
C ILE A 72 15.79 -0.56 -9.62
N ILE A 73 15.06 0.35 -10.25
CA ILE A 73 13.69 0.14 -10.72
C ILE A 73 13.67 0.35 -12.22
N ALA A 74 13.13 -0.61 -12.94
CA ALA A 74 12.78 -0.40 -14.35
C ALA A 74 11.50 0.43 -14.44
N TYR A 75 11.37 1.24 -15.48
CA TYR A 75 10.13 1.95 -15.74
C TYR A 75 9.70 1.89 -17.19
N VAL A 76 8.41 1.90 -17.37
CA VAL A 76 7.74 2.23 -18.63
C VAL A 76 6.83 3.42 -18.34
N THR A 77 6.89 4.45 -19.15
CA THR A 77 6.01 5.61 -19.00
C THR A 77 5.48 6.09 -20.35
N ASP A 78 4.23 6.49 -20.36
CA ASP A 78 3.58 7.16 -21.50
C ASP A 78 3.49 8.68 -21.34
N ARG A 79 4.24 9.22 -20.35
CA ARG A 79 4.38 10.65 -20.10
C ARG A 79 5.26 11.32 -21.14
N LYS A 80 4.92 12.55 -21.46
CA LYS A 80 5.77 13.41 -22.29
C LYS A 80 7.08 13.69 -21.57
N ALA A 81 8.20 13.46 -22.27
CA ALA A 81 9.51 13.84 -21.77
C ALA A 81 9.61 15.35 -21.55
N GLY A 82 10.14 15.75 -20.43
CA GLY A 82 10.50 17.11 -20.06
C GLY A 82 11.97 17.42 -20.37
N PRO A 83 12.46 18.58 -19.91
CA PRO A 83 13.87 18.92 -20.05
C PRO A 83 14.75 17.97 -19.25
N THR A 84 15.96 17.70 -19.73
CA THR A 84 16.98 17.00 -18.94
C THR A 84 17.52 17.96 -17.86
N VAL A 85 17.53 17.50 -16.61
CA VAL A 85 18.02 18.26 -15.45
C VAL A 85 19.12 17.45 -14.78
N ASP A 86 20.29 18.04 -14.61
CA ASP A 86 21.47 17.39 -14.00
C ASP A 86 21.78 15.99 -14.56
N GLY A 87 21.62 15.84 -15.89
CA GLY A 87 21.83 14.59 -16.60
C GLY A 87 20.70 13.55 -16.45
N ASN A 88 19.64 13.86 -15.72
CA ASN A 88 18.47 13.01 -15.54
C ASN A 88 17.34 13.39 -16.52
N VAL A 89 16.71 12.40 -17.12
CA VAL A 89 15.48 12.60 -17.88
C VAL A 89 14.35 12.94 -16.91
N THR A 90 13.52 13.91 -17.29
CA THR A 90 12.30 14.25 -16.54
C THR A 90 11.07 13.93 -17.38
N TYR A 91 9.94 13.76 -16.71
CA TYR A 91 8.65 13.47 -17.33
C TYR A 91 7.56 14.37 -16.77
N LEU A 92 6.68 14.84 -17.64
CA LEU A 92 5.58 15.76 -17.35
C LEU A 92 4.28 14.97 -17.13
N GLY A 93 3.29 15.58 -16.51
CA GLY A 93 1.95 14.99 -16.33
C GLY A 93 1.10 14.90 -17.60
N GLN A 94 1.71 14.99 -18.78
CA GLN A 94 1.04 14.98 -20.08
C GLN A 94 1.32 13.68 -20.82
N TYR A 95 0.31 13.17 -21.50
CA TYR A 95 0.41 11.99 -22.35
C TYR A 95 1.24 12.25 -23.61
N ALA A 96 2.13 11.31 -23.94
CA ALA A 96 3.04 11.42 -25.07
C ALA A 96 2.55 10.74 -26.36
N GLY A 97 1.55 9.85 -26.26
CA GLY A 97 1.12 9.01 -27.39
C GLY A 97 2.02 7.81 -27.67
N GLN A 98 3.10 7.66 -26.95
CA GLN A 98 4.06 6.56 -27.04
C GLN A 98 4.71 6.30 -25.69
N THR A 99 5.32 5.14 -25.53
CA THR A 99 6.03 4.76 -24.30
C THR A 99 7.52 5.10 -24.36
N SER A 100 8.07 5.47 -23.21
CA SER A 100 9.50 5.55 -22.92
C SER A 100 9.89 4.51 -21.89
N TYR A 101 11.11 4.02 -21.98
CA TYR A 101 11.66 2.97 -21.15
C TYR A 101 12.92 3.44 -20.44
N GLY A 102 13.18 2.94 -19.25
CA GLY A 102 14.40 3.31 -18.58
C GLY A 102 14.62 2.64 -17.23
N LEU A 103 15.67 3.11 -16.56
CA LEU A 103 16.07 2.67 -15.23
C LEU A 103 16.17 3.87 -14.28
N ILE A 104 15.79 3.65 -13.05
CA ILE A 104 15.88 4.63 -11.97
C ILE A 104 16.72 4.03 -10.86
N THR A 105 17.71 4.78 -10.39
CA THR A 105 18.45 4.46 -9.16
C THR A 105 17.96 5.36 -8.04
N VAL A 106 17.37 4.76 -7.01
CA VAL A 106 16.89 5.45 -5.82
C VAL A 106 17.79 5.11 -4.64
N GLN A 107 18.35 6.14 -4.01
CA GLN A 107 19.15 5.95 -2.79
C GLN A 107 18.24 6.00 -1.57
N VAL A 108 17.98 4.85 -0.98
CA VAL A 108 17.18 4.75 0.24
C VAL A 108 18.03 5.19 1.46
N PRO A 109 17.49 5.98 2.39
CA PRO A 109 18.20 6.35 3.62
C PRO A 109 18.66 5.13 4.42
N GLN A 110 19.80 5.27 5.09
CA GLN A 110 20.40 4.20 5.93
C GLN A 110 19.45 3.73 7.04
N HIS A 111 18.71 4.68 7.63
CA HIS A 111 17.66 4.44 8.60
C HIS A 111 16.32 4.71 7.93
N HIS A 112 15.76 3.68 7.30
CA HIS A 112 14.45 3.73 6.65
C HIS A 112 13.50 2.79 7.40
N PRO A 113 12.67 3.33 8.32
CA PRO A 113 11.62 2.54 8.96
C PRO A 113 10.55 2.14 7.94
N ALA A 114 10.13 0.88 7.95
CA ALA A 114 9.07 0.40 7.05
C ALA A 114 7.81 1.28 7.13
N GLY A 115 7.27 1.67 5.98
CA GLY A 115 6.15 2.59 5.84
C GLY A 115 6.54 4.07 5.97
N SER A 116 7.82 4.39 5.91
CA SER A 116 8.28 5.78 5.87
C SER A 116 8.44 6.22 4.41
N PRO A 117 7.77 7.32 3.96
CA PRO A 117 7.87 7.75 2.58
C PRO A 117 9.31 8.06 2.16
N ILE A 118 9.73 7.52 1.02
CA ILE A 118 11.00 7.90 0.40
C ILE A 118 10.81 9.26 -0.28
N ASP A 119 11.65 10.22 0.07
CA ASP A 119 11.64 11.52 -0.57
C ASP A 119 11.98 11.39 -2.07
N PRO A 120 11.22 12.01 -2.98
CA PRO A 120 11.53 11.99 -4.41
C PRO A 120 12.95 12.50 -4.74
N SER A 121 13.54 13.35 -3.91
CA SER A 121 14.93 13.79 -4.05
C SER A 121 15.97 12.68 -3.85
N ALA A 122 15.55 11.52 -3.34
CA ALA A 122 16.40 10.33 -3.21
C ALA A 122 16.70 9.64 -4.55
N MET A 123 16.00 10.00 -5.63
CA MET A 123 16.37 9.58 -6.98
C MET A 123 17.73 10.17 -7.35
N ARG A 124 18.68 9.30 -7.67
CA ARG A 124 20.05 9.68 -8.03
C ARG A 124 20.30 9.68 -9.51
N LYS A 125 19.63 8.80 -10.23
CA LYS A 125 19.78 8.65 -11.66
C LYS A 125 18.47 8.22 -12.30
N VAL A 126 18.07 8.90 -13.35
CA VAL A 126 16.94 8.55 -14.21
C VAL A 126 17.45 8.48 -15.63
N GLU A 127 17.51 7.28 -16.18
CA GLU A 127 18.05 7.01 -17.51
C GLU A 127 16.93 6.53 -18.42
N SER A 128 16.82 7.14 -19.59
CA SER A 128 16.06 6.55 -20.70
C SER A 128 16.95 5.61 -21.47
N ILE A 129 16.48 4.39 -21.73
CA ILE A 129 17.21 3.37 -22.48
C ILE A 129 16.39 2.89 -23.68
N PRO A 130 17.04 2.43 -24.76
CA PRO A 130 16.33 1.85 -25.90
C PRO A 130 15.56 0.59 -25.51
N TYR A 131 14.43 0.35 -26.15
CA TYR A 131 13.56 -0.81 -25.91
C TYR A 131 14.32 -2.16 -25.89
N PRO A 132 15.26 -2.47 -26.81
CA PRO A 132 16.01 -3.74 -26.71
C PRO A 132 16.86 -3.86 -25.44
N ALA A 133 17.43 -2.75 -24.95
CA ALA A 133 18.19 -2.74 -23.70
C ALA A 133 17.29 -2.92 -22.47
N PHE A 134 16.09 -2.33 -22.51
CA PHE A 134 15.07 -2.54 -21.49
C PHE A 134 14.61 -4.01 -21.43
N LEU A 135 14.29 -4.62 -22.57
CA LEU A 135 13.94 -6.05 -22.62
C LEU A 135 15.06 -6.94 -22.09
N LYS A 136 16.31 -6.65 -22.52
CA LYS A 136 17.46 -7.39 -22.02
C LYS A 136 17.57 -7.28 -20.50
N PHE A 137 17.41 -6.08 -19.92
CA PHE A 137 17.45 -5.88 -18.46
C PHE A 137 16.40 -6.73 -17.73
N LEU A 138 15.17 -6.77 -18.24
CA LEU A 138 14.11 -7.59 -17.66
C LEU A 138 14.38 -9.09 -17.82
N HIS A 139 14.86 -9.49 -18.99
CA HIS A 139 15.16 -10.90 -19.31
C HIS A 139 16.33 -11.44 -18.47
N ASP A 140 17.37 -10.64 -18.25
CA ASP A 140 18.54 -11.05 -17.44
C ASP A 140 18.13 -11.35 -15.95
N GLN A 141 16.92 -11.00 -15.54
CA GLN A 141 16.35 -11.23 -14.21
C GLN A 141 15.08 -12.11 -14.26
N SER A 142 14.81 -12.80 -15.36
CA SER A 142 13.58 -13.59 -15.55
C SER A 142 13.42 -14.75 -14.57
N GLU A 143 14.51 -15.24 -13.97
CA GLU A 143 14.47 -16.22 -12.90
C GLU A 143 13.80 -15.72 -11.61
N LYS A 144 13.64 -14.40 -11.48
CA LYS A 144 12.99 -13.76 -10.35
C LYS A 144 11.52 -13.45 -10.66
N PRO A 145 10.68 -13.30 -9.63
CA PRO A 145 9.38 -12.68 -9.81
C PRO A 145 9.51 -11.27 -10.39
N LEU A 146 8.57 -10.86 -11.24
CA LEU A 146 8.42 -9.49 -11.68
C LEU A 146 7.28 -8.86 -10.90
N VAL A 147 7.56 -7.75 -10.21
CA VAL A 147 6.56 -6.94 -9.50
C VAL A 147 6.33 -5.65 -10.28
N LEU A 148 5.13 -5.51 -10.81
CA LEU A 148 4.70 -4.35 -11.57
C LEU A 148 3.84 -3.43 -10.70
N TRP A 149 4.35 -2.23 -10.43
CA TRP A 149 3.64 -1.18 -9.71
C TRP A 149 2.89 -0.25 -10.65
N ILE A 150 1.62 0.05 -10.36
CA ILE A 150 0.77 0.98 -11.11
C ILE A 150 0.16 1.97 -10.14
N HIS A 151 0.59 3.22 -10.27
CA HIS A 151 0.24 4.29 -9.35
C HIS A 151 -1.19 4.83 -9.54
N GLY A 152 -1.67 5.57 -8.55
CA GLY A 152 -2.96 6.23 -8.56
C GLY A 152 -2.96 7.62 -9.18
N TYR A 153 -4.05 8.32 -8.95
CA TYR A 153 -4.32 9.69 -9.36
C TYR A 153 -3.32 10.71 -8.79
N ARG A 154 -3.04 11.77 -9.57
CA ARG A 154 -2.31 12.97 -9.15
C ARG A 154 -0.87 12.73 -8.70
N LEU A 155 -0.19 11.77 -9.26
CA LEU A 155 1.21 11.55 -8.94
C LEU A 155 2.11 12.03 -10.09
N SER A 156 3.13 12.82 -9.76
CA SER A 156 4.22 13.10 -10.68
C SER A 156 5.13 11.88 -10.82
N PHE A 157 5.90 11.81 -11.90
CA PHE A 157 6.85 10.74 -12.12
C PHE A 157 7.80 10.51 -10.92
N PRO A 158 8.43 11.55 -10.33
CA PRO A 158 9.28 11.37 -9.16
C PRO A 158 8.55 10.79 -7.94
N VAL A 159 7.32 11.21 -7.69
CA VAL A 159 6.55 10.74 -6.52
C VAL A 159 6.09 9.29 -6.73
N SER A 160 5.59 8.94 -7.91
CA SER A 160 5.12 7.60 -8.19
C SER A 160 6.26 6.57 -8.12
N THR A 161 7.42 6.93 -8.68
CA THR A 161 8.60 6.08 -8.65
C THR A 161 9.21 5.95 -7.25
N SER A 162 9.12 7.00 -6.40
CA SER A 162 9.53 6.88 -5.00
C SER A 162 8.66 5.90 -4.22
N TYR A 163 7.35 5.84 -4.48
CA TYR A 163 6.46 4.83 -3.88
C TYR A 163 6.77 3.41 -4.36
N CYS A 164 7.12 3.26 -5.63
CA CYS A 164 7.59 1.97 -6.15
C CYS A 164 8.86 1.50 -5.42
N ALA A 165 9.83 2.41 -5.24
CA ALA A 165 11.06 2.13 -4.51
C ALA A 165 10.81 1.78 -3.04
N GLU A 166 9.86 2.45 -2.41
CA GLU A 166 9.46 2.17 -1.03
C GLU A 166 8.88 0.76 -0.89
N ILE A 167 7.95 0.39 -1.75
CA ILE A 167 7.38 -0.96 -1.76
C ILE A 167 8.48 -2.00 -1.99
N ALA A 168 9.36 -1.79 -2.95
CA ALA A 168 10.48 -2.68 -3.23
C ALA A 168 11.41 -2.84 -2.01
N ARG A 169 11.66 -1.75 -1.31
CA ARG A 169 12.51 -1.71 -0.12
C ARG A 169 11.86 -2.36 1.09
N ASP A 170 10.63 -1.97 1.38
CA ASP A 170 9.93 -2.37 2.60
C ASP A 170 9.51 -3.84 2.56
N LEU A 171 9.16 -4.34 1.40
CA LEU A 171 8.83 -5.75 1.23
C LEU A 171 10.07 -6.65 1.13
N ASP A 172 11.26 -6.08 0.99
CA ASP A 172 12.53 -6.84 0.86
C ASP A 172 12.43 -8.01 -0.14
N ILE A 173 11.76 -7.78 -1.25
CA ILE A 173 11.50 -8.80 -2.26
C ILE A 173 12.72 -8.92 -3.17
N ASP A 174 13.22 -10.14 -3.34
CA ASP A 174 14.19 -10.44 -4.41
C ASP A 174 13.43 -10.61 -5.73
N ALA A 175 13.06 -9.49 -6.32
CA ALA A 175 12.24 -9.42 -7.53
C ALA A 175 12.83 -8.40 -8.52
N ASN A 176 12.46 -8.57 -9.78
CA ASN A 176 12.60 -7.54 -10.78
C ASN A 176 11.46 -6.54 -10.61
N VAL A 177 11.79 -5.32 -10.21
CA VAL A 177 10.78 -4.29 -9.90
C VAL A 177 10.62 -3.35 -11.08
N LEU A 178 9.39 -3.23 -11.54
CA LEU A 178 8.99 -2.42 -12.68
C LEU A 178 7.84 -1.49 -12.28
N THR A 179 7.87 -0.24 -12.70
CA THR A 179 6.73 0.66 -12.63
C THR A 179 6.18 0.97 -14.02
N PHE A 180 4.86 0.88 -14.17
CA PHE A 180 4.16 1.52 -15.28
C PHE A 180 3.64 2.87 -14.80
N ASP A 181 4.38 3.92 -15.17
CA ASP A 181 4.09 5.29 -14.75
C ASP A 181 3.27 6.01 -15.83
N TRP A 182 1.94 5.91 -15.72
CA TRP A 182 1.01 6.49 -16.67
C TRP A 182 0.86 8.01 -16.48
N ALA A 183 0.47 8.71 -17.56
CA ALA A 183 0.35 10.16 -17.60
C ALA A 183 -0.82 10.69 -16.74
N SER A 184 -0.63 10.73 -15.43
CA SER A 184 -1.55 11.35 -14.48
C SER A 184 -1.29 12.84 -14.36
N ASN A 185 -2.38 13.62 -14.32
CA ASN A 185 -2.32 15.07 -14.09
C ASN A 185 -1.92 15.35 -12.64
N GLU A 186 -0.99 16.27 -12.44
CA GLU A 186 -0.48 16.60 -11.11
C GLU A 186 -1.39 17.56 -10.32
N SER A 187 -2.47 18.06 -10.94
CA SER A 187 -3.42 18.99 -10.33
C SER A 187 -4.46 18.27 -9.47
N VAL A 188 -4.81 18.88 -8.33
CA VAL A 188 -5.91 18.43 -7.46
C VAL A 188 -7.25 18.40 -8.20
N LEU A 189 -7.44 19.27 -9.19
CA LEU A 189 -8.67 19.38 -9.99
C LEU A 189 -8.61 18.49 -11.26
N GLY A 190 -7.50 17.75 -11.46
CA GLY A 190 -7.27 16.96 -12.65
C GLY A 190 -7.93 15.58 -12.68
N TYR A 191 -8.77 15.21 -11.71
CA TYR A 191 -9.35 13.88 -11.62
C TYR A 191 -10.09 13.45 -12.90
N ASN A 192 -10.96 14.30 -13.43
CA ASN A 192 -11.71 13.99 -14.67
C ASN A 192 -10.78 13.84 -15.87
N GLN A 193 -9.69 14.61 -15.92
CA GLN A 193 -8.68 14.49 -16.97
C GLN A 193 -7.96 13.15 -16.87
N ASP A 194 -7.60 12.72 -15.67
CA ASP A 194 -6.97 11.42 -15.44
C ASP A 194 -7.92 10.27 -15.82
N VAL A 195 -9.20 10.35 -15.45
CA VAL A 195 -10.20 9.36 -15.85
C VAL A 195 -10.32 9.26 -17.38
N LEU A 196 -10.28 10.39 -18.08
CA LEU A 196 -10.31 10.42 -19.56
C LEU A 196 -9.00 9.93 -20.19
N GLN A 197 -7.88 10.02 -19.48
CA GLN A 197 -6.56 9.57 -19.96
C GLN A 197 -6.38 8.05 -19.82
N ILE A 198 -6.99 7.41 -18.83
CA ILE A 198 -6.85 5.97 -18.54
C ILE A 198 -7.03 5.09 -19.80
N PRO A 199 -8.06 5.25 -20.65
CA PRO A 199 -8.23 4.40 -21.83
C PRO A 199 -7.04 4.42 -22.79
N GLN A 200 -6.33 5.55 -22.91
CA GLN A 200 -5.14 5.67 -23.76
C GLN A 200 -3.95 4.93 -23.14
N SER A 201 -3.72 5.13 -21.84
CA SER A 201 -2.67 4.42 -21.09
C SER A 201 -2.94 2.92 -20.99
N THR A 202 -4.21 2.50 -21.06
CA THR A 202 -4.58 1.08 -21.02
C THR A 202 -3.94 0.28 -22.15
N ASN A 203 -3.91 0.81 -23.38
CA ASN A 203 -3.31 0.12 -24.52
C ASN A 203 -1.82 -0.15 -24.28
N HIS A 204 -1.09 0.83 -23.75
CA HIS A 204 0.33 0.67 -23.42
C HIS A 204 0.57 -0.33 -22.29
N LEU A 205 -0.34 -0.41 -21.32
CA LEU A 205 -0.26 -1.43 -20.28
C LEU A 205 -0.55 -2.84 -20.83
N VAL A 206 -1.49 -2.98 -21.76
CA VAL A 206 -1.77 -4.23 -22.47
C VAL A 206 -0.52 -4.69 -23.22
N ASP A 207 0.07 -3.82 -24.04
CA ASP A 207 1.29 -4.11 -24.81
C ASP A 207 2.44 -4.55 -23.88
N LEU A 208 2.60 -3.87 -22.73
CA LEU A 208 3.60 -4.23 -21.74
C LEU A 208 3.34 -5.61 -21.11
N LEU A 209 2.10 -5.93 -20.76
CA LEU A 209 1.75 -7.24 -20.17
C LEU A 209 1.91 -8.37 -21.19
N GLU A 210 1.59 -8.14 -22.45
CA GLU A 210 1.87 -9.10 -23.55
C GLU A 210 3.37 -9.32 -23.71
N THR A 211 4.18 -8.25 -23.71
CA THR A 211 5.64 -8.33 -23.78
C THR A 211 6.22 -9.12 -22.60
N ILE A 212 5.79 -8.80 -21.38
CA ILE A 212 6.24 -9.52 -20.16
C ILE A 212 5.91 -11.01 -20.27
N ASN A 213 4.69 -11.34 -20.67
CA ASN A 213 4.26 -12.74 -20.79
C ASN A 213 4.97 -13.51 -21.92
N ASN A 214 5.18 -12.88 -23.07
CA ASN A 214 5.64 -13.58 -24.26
C ASN A 214 7.16 -13.56 -24.43
N GLU A 215 7.82 -12.47 -24.03
CA GLU A 215 9.25 -12.25 -24.27
C GLU A 215 10.09 -12.36 -23.01
N VAL A 216 9.66 -11.75 -21.89
CA VAL A 216 10.44 -11.79 -20.63
C VAL A 216 10.25 -13.10 -19.88
N LYS A 217 9.03 -13.58 -19.74
CA LYS A 217 8.64 -14.84 -19.08
C LYS A 217 9.23 -14.97 -17.66
N PRO A 218 8.98 -14.04 -16.77
CA PRO A 218 9.51 -14.08 -15.41
C PRO A 218 8.94 -15.29 -14.64
N ALA A 219 9.61 -15.68 -13.54
CA ALA A 219 9.18 -16.79 -12.70
C ALA A 219 7.76 -16.62 -12.15
N LYS A 220 7.35 -15.37 -11.87
CA LYS A 220 5.98 -14.99 -11.50
C LYS A 220 5.69 -13.57 -11.98
N ILE A 221 4.42 -13.28 -12.26
CA ILE A 221 3.94 -11.93 -12.58
C ILE A 221 3.00 -11.47 -11.46
N ILE A 222 3.40 -10.41 -10.77
CA ILE A 222 2.66 -9.81 -9.65
C ILE A 222 2.37 -8.37 -9.99
N ILE A 223 1.12 -7.96 -10.02
CA ILE A 223 0.70 -6.59 -10.29
C ILE A 223 0.17 -5.97 -9.00
N ILE A 224 0.68 -4.79 -8.65
CA ILE A 224 0.19 -4.00 -7.52
C ILE A 224 -0.38 -2.69 -8.07
N GLY A 225 -1.70 -2.55 -8.01
CA GLY A 225 -2.40 -1.31 -8.37
C GLY A 225 -2.78 -0.50 -7.14
N HIS A 226 -2.68 0.81 -7.24
CA HIS A 226 -3.11 1.73 -6.20
C HIS A 226 -4.17 2.70 -6.73
N SER A 227 -5.27 2.86 -5.97
CA SER A 227 -6.30 3.86 -6.25
C SER A 227 -6.83 3.79 -7.70
N LEU A 228 -6.74 4.87 -8.47
CA LEU A 228 -7.16 4.93 -9.88
C LEU A 228 -6.32 4.01 -10.79
N GLY A 229 -5.09 3.67 -10.40
CA GLY A 229 -4.27 2.67 -11.10
C GLY A 229 -4.91 1.27 -11.10
N CYS A 230 -5.73 0.95 -10.11
CA CYS A 230 -6.51 -0.30 -10.11
C CYS A 230 -7.52 -0.35 -11.26
N ARG A 231 -8.13 0.78 -11.60
CA ARG A 231 -9.03 0.88 -12.76
C ARG A 231 -8.30 0.65 -14.07
N LEU A 232 -7.09 1.22 -14.20
CA LEU A 232 -6.22 0.98 -15.35
C LEU A 232 -5.90 -0.52 -15.51
N VAL A 233 -5.57 -1.21 -14.41
CA VAL A 233 -5.35 -2.67 -14.43
C VAL A 233 -6.62 -3.41 -14.84
N CYS A 234 -7.78 -3.04 -14.29
CA CYS A 234 -9.05 -3.68 -14.64
C CYS A 234 -9.34 -3.59 -16.14
N LEU A 235 -9.17 -2.40 -16.73
CA LEU A 235 -9.37 -2.17 -18.17
C LEU A 235 -8.38 -2.97 -19.02
N ALA A 236 -7.09 -3.01 -18.63
CA ALA A 236 -6.09 -3.78 -19.36
C ALA A 236 -6.41 -5.28 -19.33
N LEU A 237 -6.77 -5.82 -18.17
CA LEU A 237 -7.13 -7.23 -18.04
C LEU A 237 -8.44 -7.57 -18.76
N GLN A 238 -9.39 -6.65 -18.83
CA GLN A 238 -10.60 -6.82 -19.64
C GLN A 238 -10.27 -6.90 -21.12
N GLN A 239 -9.39 -6.03 -21.63
CA GLN A 239 -8.95 -6.08 -23.05
C GLN A 239 -8.23 -7.40 -23.34
N LEU A 240 -7.30 -7.83 -22.49
CA LEU A 240 -6.58 -9.11 -22.62
C LEU A 240 -7.54 -10.31 -22.60
N TYR A 241 -8.54 -10.29 -21.73
CA TYR A 241 -9.55 -11.35 -21.65
C TYR A 241 -10.44 -11.44 -22.89
N ASN A 242 -10.84 -10.28 -23.43
CA ASN A 242 -11.69 -10.21 -24.62
C ASN A 242 -10.96 -10.55 -25.93
N ASN A 243 -9.63 -10.47 -25.93
CA ASN A 243 -8.82 -10.83 -27.10
C ASN A 243 -8.53 -12.35 -27.10
N PRO A 244 -8.99 -13.10 -28.13
CA PRO A 244 -8.76 -14.55 -28.21
C PRO A 244 -7.28 -14.97 -28.14
N ASN A 245 -6.36 -14.11 -28.57
CA ASN A 245 -4.94 -14.41 -28.60
C ASN A 245 -4.27 -14.30 -27.21
N THR A 246 -4.84 -13.48 -26.31
CA THR A 246 -4.25 -13.16 -25.00
C THR A 246 -5.07 -13.66 -23.81
N ARG A 247 -6.30 -14.09 -24.02
CA ARG A 247 -7.20 -14.57 -22.93
C ARG A 247 -6.68 -15.77 -22.14
N ASN A 248 -5.59 -16.39 -22.57
CA ASN A 248 -4.92 -17.49 -21.87
C ASN A 248 -3.71 -17.03 -21.06
N LEU A 249 -3.37 -15.73 -21.10
CA LEU A 249 -2.36 -15.13 -20.24
C LEU A 249 -2.70 -15.43 -18.77
N LYS A 250 -1.69 -15.72 -17.96
CA LYS A 250 -1.87 -15.98 -16.54
C LYS A 250 -0.99 -15.04 -15.72
N LEU A 251 -1.63 -14.40 -14.76
CA LEU A 251 -0.99 -13.60 -13.74
C LEU A 251 -1.04 -14.35 -12.40
N ASP A 252 0.07 -14.38 -11.70
CA ASP A 252 0.11 -15.08 -10.41
C ASP A 252 -0.69 -14.34 -9.36
N GLN A 253 -0.47 -13.04 -9.25
CA GLN A 253 -1.15 -12.21 -8.27
C GLN A 253 -1.49 -10.84 -8.84
N VAL A 254 -2.68 -10.36 -8.50
CA VAL A 254 -3.08 -8.96 -8.64
C VAL A 254 -3.49 -8.46 -7.27
N ILE A 255 -2.93 -7.34 -6.86
CA ILE A 255 -3.11 -6.74 -5.55
C ILE A 255 -3.65 -5.33 -5.75
N PHE A 256 -4.82 -5.06 -5.20
CA PHE A 256 -5.45 -3.74 -5.25
C PHE A 256 -5.37 -3.07 -3.88
N LEU A 257 -4.78 -1.89 -3.83
CA LEU A 257 -4.62 -1.06 -2.64
C LEU A 257 -5.53 0.17 -2.74
N ALA A 258 -6.54 0.26 -1.89
CA ALA A 258 -7.53 1.33 -1.89
C ALA A 258 -8.11 1.62 -3.29
N PRO A 259 -8.64 0.61 -4.01
CA PRO A 259 -9.00 0.73 -5.41
C PRO A 259 -10.11 1.75 -5.65
N ASN A 260 -9.85 2.72 -6.52
CA ASN A 260 -10.85 3.65 -7.04
C ASN A 260 -11.42 3.09 -8.36
N VAL A 261 -12.26 2.07 -8.21
CA VAL A 261 -12.98 1.39 -9.30
C VAL A 261 -14.44 1.38 -8.92
N ASP A 262 -15.30 1.85 -9.80
CA ASP A 262 -16.73 1.83 -9.56
C ASP A 262 -17.24 0.40 -9.36
N ARG A 263 -18.09 0.20 -8.38
CA ARG A 263 -18.59 -1.10 -7.93
C ARG A 263 -19.41 -1.80 -9.00
N GLU A 264 -20.29 -1.06 -9.64
CA GLU A 264 -21.16 -1.60 -10.68
C GLU A 264 -20.33 -1.96 -11.92
N GLU A 265 -19.44 -1.06 -12.34
CA GLU A 265 -18.51 -1.29 -13.44
C GLU A 265 -17.63 -2.52 -13.18
N PHE A 266 -17.11 -2.68 -11.95
CA PHE A 266 -16.30 -3.84 -11.59
C PHE A 266 -17.06 -5.14 -11.76
N ASN A 267 -18.27 -5.21 -11.21
CA ASN A 267 -19.09 -6.42 -11.28
C ASN A 267 -19.51 -6.79 -12.68
N GLN A 268 -19.90 -5.80 -13.48
CA GLN A 268 -20.43 -6.02 -14.83
C GLN A 268 -19.32 -6.29 -15.84
N ASN A 269 -18.18 -5.58 -15.74
CA ASN A 269 -17.20 -5.53 -16.82
C ASN A 269 -15.88 -6.21 -16.49
N PHE A 270 -15.38 -6.11 -15.25
CA PHE A 270 -14.00 -6.48 -14.94
C PHE A 270 -13.84 -7.82 -14.24
N LYS A 271 -14.82 -8.20 -13.43
CA LYS A 271 -14.74 -9.38 -12.57
C LYS A 271 -14.44 -10.66 -13.33
N ALA A 272 -15.09 -10.89 -14.46
CA ALA A 272 -14.91 -12.10 -15.27
C ALA A 272 -13.48 -12.21 -15.81
N GLY A 273 -12.92 -11.12 -16.32
CA GLY A 273 -11.53 -11.07 -16.81
C GLY A 273 -10.52 -11.33 -15.70
N LEU A 274 -10.68 -10.68 -14.56
CA LEU A 274 -9.83 -10.88 -13.39
C LEU A 274 -9.87 -12.35 -12.92
N GLN A 275 -11.05 -12.95 -12.81
CA GLN A 275 -11.18 -14.35 -12.41
C GLN A 275 -10.57 -15.34 -13.41
N ALA A 276 -10.59 -15.00 -14.69
CA ALA A 276 -10.04 -15.86 -15.74
C ALA A 276 -8.52 -15.79 -15.84
N LEU A 277 -7.95 -14.56 -15.74
CA LEU A 277 -6.53 -14.30 -15.99
C LEU A 277 -5.66 -14.38 -14.72
N VAL A 278 -6.24 -14.20 -13.53
CA VAL A 278 -5.50 -14.03 -12.28
C VAL A 278 -5.65 -15.26 -11.39
N ASN A 279 -4.54 -15.80 -10.90
CA ASN A 279 -4.57 -16.91 -9.97
C ASN A 279 -5.05 -16.48 -8.58
N ARG A 280 -4.62 -15.29 -8.10
CA ARG A 280 -5.05 -14.69 -6.83
C ARG A 280 -5.25 -13.19 -6.96
N LEU A 281 -6.43 -12.69 -6.60
CA LEU A 281 -6.72 -11.27 -6.44
C LEU A 281 -6.87 -10.96 -4.94
N THR A 282 -6.11 -10.00 -4.44
CA THR A 282 -6.26 -9.48 -3.07
C THR A 282 -6.65 -8.02 -3.12
N ILE A 283 -7.73 -7.65 -2.44
CA ILE A 283 -8.28 -6.29 -2.42
C ILE A 283 -8.22 -5.77 -0.99
N TYR A 284 -7.42 -4.72 -0.78
CA TYR A 284 -7.36 -4.01 0.50
C TYR A 284 -8.28 -2.81 0.49
N VAL A 285 -9.18 -2.76 1.46
CA VAL A 285 -10.23 -1.75 1.59
C VAL A 285 -10.21 -1.06 2.94
N ALA A 286 -10.68 0.19 3.00
CA ALA A 286 -10.83 0.92 4.25
C ALA A 286 -12.13 1.73 4.23
N SER A 287 -13.02 1.50 5.21
CA SER A 287 -14.30 2.22 5.32
C SER A 287 -14.16 3.71 5.62
N ASP A 288 -13.02 4.10 6.14
CA ASP A 288 -12.68 5.47 6.52
C ASP A 288 -11.59 6.09 5.61
N ASP A 289 -11.50 5.61 4.36
CA ASP A 289 -10.68 6.24 3.33
C ASP A 289 -11.31 7.55 2.85
N ASN A 290 -10.84 8.65 3.41
CA ASN A 290 -11.37 9.98 3.14
C ASN A 290 -11.15 10.45 1.70
N VAL A 291 -10.16 9.92 1.00
CA VAL A 291 -9.91 10.26 -0.41
C VAL A 291 -10.98 9.63 -1.30
N LEU A 292 -11.31 8.36 -1.06
CA LEU A 292 -12.39 7.68 -1.77
C LEU A 292 -13.78 8.24 -1.39
N LEU A 293 -13.99 8.61 -0.11
CA LEU A 293 -15.20 9.33 0.33
C LEU A 293 -15.38 10.65 -0.41
N LEU A 294 -14.31 11.44 -0.54
CA LEU A 294 -14.34 12.67 -1.31
C LEU A 294 -14.63 12.41 -2.80
N GLY A 295 -14.05 11.36 -3.36
CA GLY A 295 -14.33 10.89 -4.72
C GLY A 295 -15.81 10.56 -4.93
N LYS A 296 -16.44 9.87 -3.96
CA LYS A 296 -17.87 9.58 -3.96
C LYS A 296 -18.71 10.87 -3.96
N LEU A 297 -18.36 11.83 -3.10
CA LEU A 297 -19.07 13.09 -2.98
C LEU A 297 -18.95 14.00 -4.21
N LEU A 298 -17.74 14.11 -4.80
CA LEU A 298 -17.47 15.04 -5.89
C LEU A 298 -17.75 14.45 -7.27
N TYR A 299 -17.55 13.15 -7.46
CA TYR A 299 -17.58 12.50 -8.76
C TYR A 299 -18.60 11.36 -8.85
N ASN A 300 -19.33 11.11 -7.77
CA ASN A 300 -20.34 10.03 -7.66
C ASN A 300 -19.78 8.63 -8.01
N VAL A 301 -18.54 8.37 -7.64
CA VAL A 301 -17.91 7.05 -7.84
C VAL A 301 -18.09 6.21 -6.58
N ASP A 302 -18.85 5.14 -6.67
CA ASP A 302 -19.00 4.17 -5.59
C ASP A 302 -17.87 3.13 -5.66
N SER A 303 -16.72 3.52 -5.11
CA SER A 303 -15.49 2.75 -5.23
C SER A 303 -15.52 1.43 -4.44
N ILE A 304 -15.01 0.34 -5.04
CA ILE A 304 -14.85 -0.95 -4.35
C ILE A 304 -13.87 -0.89 -3.17
N GLY A 305 -12.96 0.08 -3.18
CA GLY A 305 -12.03 0.32 -2.06
C GLY A 305 -12.68 0.97 -0.84
N LEU A 306 -13.89 1.51 -1.00
CA LEU A 306 -14.68 2.12 0.06
C LEU A 306 -15.90 1.24 0.32
N PRO A 307 -15.85 0.38 1.34
CA PRO A 307 -17.05 -0.32 1.78
C PRO A 307 -18.10 0.71 2.16
N GLU A 308 -19.37 0.44 1.82
CA GLU A 308 -20.47 1.35 2.15
C GLU A 308 -20.43 1.67 3.64
N GLN A 309 -20.30 2.95 3.96
CA GLN A 309 -20.39 3.42 5.33
C GLN A 309 -21.83 3.49 5.73
N PHE A 310 -22.12 2.73 6.72
CA PHE A 310 -23.37 2.93 7.43
C PHE A 310 -23.01 2.99 8.91
N SER A 311 -23.82 3.57 9.72
CA SER A 311 -23.67 3.86 11.12
C SER A 311 -22.69 2.92 11.90
N PRO A 312 -22.15 3.30 13.05
CA PRO A 312 -21.21 2.47 13.84
C PRO A 312 -21.68 1.03 14.10
N ASP A 313 -22.98 0.77 13.93
CA ASP A 313 -23.61 -0.55 14.05
C ASP A 313 -23.78 -1.26 12.69
N THR A 314 -23.35 -0.66 11.59
CA THR A 314 -23.50 -1.27 10.28
C THR A 314 -22.39 -2.26 10.04
N ASN A 315 -22.84 -3.47 9.97
CA ASN A 315 -22.06 -4.64 9.70
C ASN A 315 -21.30 -4.49 8.38
N LEU A 316 -20.03 -4.83 8.40
CA LEU A 316 -19.20 -5.15 7.24
C LEU A 316 -19.88 -6.14 6.25
N ASP A 317 -21.06 -6.64 6.57
CA ASP A 317 -21.90 -7.52 5.74
C ASP A 317 -22.25 -6.93 4.38
N GLU A 318 -22.25 -5.63 4.22
CA GLU A 318 -22.54 -4.99 2.93
C GLU A 318 -21.33 -4.97 1.99
N ILE A 319 -20.12 -4.95 2.52
CA ILE A 319 -18.89 -5.22 1.73
C ILE A 319 -18.99 -6.58 1.05
N GLN A 320 -19.61 -7.51 1.73
CA GLN A 320 -19.74 -8.89 1.29
C GLN A 320 -20.80 -9.09 0.24
N THR A 321 -21.85 -8.29 0.22
CA THR A 321 -22.84 -8.30 -0.88
C THR A 321 -22.14 -8.07 -2.21
N PHE A 322 -21.09 -7.27 -2.19
CA PHE A 322 -20.23 -6.99 -3.34
C PHE A 322 -19.44 -8.21 -3.81
N LEU A 323 -18.90 -9.00 -2.88
CA LEU A 323 -18.16 -10.23 -3.19
C LEU A 323 -19.04 -11.49 -3.19
N TYR A 324 -20.32 -11.34 -2.89
CA TYR A 324 -21.29 -12.45 -2.75
C TYR A 324 -21.35 -13.39 -3.97
N TYR A 325 -21.07 -12.88 -5.16
CA TYR A 325 -21.02 -13.70 -6.37
C TYR A 325 -19.85 -14.71 -6.41
N GLU A 326 -19.03 -14.76 -5.37
CA GLU A 326 -17.81 -15.56 -5.31
C GLU A 326 -17.97 -16.96 -4.74
N LYS A 327 -19.15 -17.40 -4.38
CA LYS A 327 -19.39 -18.78 -3.98
C LYS A 327 -18.90 -19.83 -4.99
N GLN A 328 -18.65 -19.38 -6.24
CA GLN A 328 -18.25 -20.30 -7.32
C GLN A 328 -16.73 -20.56 -7.39
N LEU A 329 -15.90 -19.72 -6.75
CA LEU A 329 -14.43 -19.85 -6.80
C LEU A 329 -13.79 -19.50 -5.44
N PRO A 330 -14.03 -20.29 -4.38
CA PRO A 330 -13.43 -20.02 -3.08
C PRO A 330 -11.89 -20.06 -3.17
N GLY A 331 -11.25 -19.00 -2.64
CA GLY A 331 -9.79 -18.91 -2.53
C GLY A 331 -9.08 -18.15 -3.64
N LYS A 332 -9.79 -17.65 -4.66
CA LYS A 332 -9.21 -16.78 -5.70
C LYS A 332 -9.23 -15.29 -5.38
N ILE A 333 -10.19 -14.82 -4.57
CA ILE A 333 -10.26 -13.41 -4.16
C ILE A 333 -10.24 -13.34 -2.63
N ASP A 334 -9.29 -12.58 -2.13
CA ASP A 334 -9.18 -12.21 -0.72
C ASP A 334 -9.58 -10.75 -0.55
N LEU A 335 -10.65 -10.48 0.22
CA LEU A 335 -10.96 -9.13 0.68
C LEU A 335 -10.34 -8.90 2.05
N VAL A 336 -9.54 -7.84 2.17
CA VAL A 336 -8.82 -7.49 3.40
C VAL A 336 -9.22 -6.10 3.84
N ASP A 337 -9.91 -6.02 4.98
CA ASP A 337 -10.30 -4.77 5.60
C ASP A 337 -9.19 -4.24 6.52
N VAL A 338 -8.80 -3.00 6.31
CA VAL A 338 -7.77 -2.30 7.08
C VAL A 338 -8.32 -1.10 7.85
N SER A 339 -9.63 -0.98 7.97
CA SER A 339 -10.32 0.15 8.64
C SER A 339 -9.90 0.33 10.10
N PHE A 340 -9.50 -0.74 10.79
CA PHE A 340 -9.09 -0.72 12.19
C PHE A 340 -7.67 -0.16 12.43
N SER A 341 -6.91 0.11 11.39
CA SER A 341 -5.63 0.78 11.55
C SER A 341 -5.86 2.26 11.87
N LYS A 342 -5.51 2.69 13.10
CA LYS A 342 -5.67 4.10 13.52
C LYS A 342 -4.70 4.97 12.76
N LYS A 343 -5.19 5.93 11.91
CA LYS A 343 -4.26 6.85 11.24
C LYS A 343 -4.85 8.10 10.59
N ASP A 344 -3.90 8.96 10.17
CA ASP A 344 -4.10 10.28 9.58
C ASP A 344 -4.89 10.23 8.28
N PHE A 345 -5.61 11.33 8.00
CA PHE A 345 -6.53 11.53 6.89
C PHE A 345 -6.02 11.04 5.51
N LEU A 346 -4.74 11.25 5.19
CA LEU A 346 -4.19 10.85 3.89
C LEU A 346 -3.53 9.47 3.93
N ARG A 347 -3.09 8.99 5.08
CA ARG A 347 -2.40 7.70 5.20
C ARG A 347 -3.31 6.52 4.92
N LYS A 348 -4.60 6.61 5.26
CA LYS A 348 -5.58 5.55 4.98
C LYS A 348 -5.78 5.27 3.49
N HIS A 349 -5.54 6.24 2.63
CA HIS A 349 -5.53 6.02 1.19
C HIS A 349 -4.20 5.41 0.69
N ARG A 350 -3.10 5.63 1.43
CA ARG A 350 -1.78 5.09 1.11
C ARG A 350 -1.48 3.84 1.92
N LEU A 351 -2.28 2.81 1.74
CA LEU A 351 -2.23 1.57 2.53
C LEU A 351 -0.85 0.91 2.48
N PHE A 352 -0.11 1.08 1.40
CA PHE A 352 1.25 0.56 1.24
C PHE A 352 2.30 1.22 2.17
N LEU A 353 1.95 2.30 2.87
CA LEU A 353 2.77 2.90 3.93
C LEU A 353 2.42 2.36 5.33
N GLU A 354 1.44 1.48 5.40
CA GLU A 354 0.95 0.95 6.66
C GLU A 354 1.68 -0.33 7.02
N ARG A 355 2.43 -0.31 8.12
CA ARG A 355 3.23 -1.46 8.53
C ARG A 355 2.44 -2.77 8.60
N PRO A 356 1.21 -2.83 9.16
CA PRO A 356 0.44 -4.07 9.16
C PRO A 356 0.07 -4.54 7.74
N VAL A 357 -0.15 -3.61 6.79
CA VAL A 357 -0.40 -3.94 5.39
C VAL A 357 0.89 -4.45 4.73
N LEU A 358 2.03 -3.82 4.98
CA LEU A 358 3.33 -4.28 4.49
C LEU A 358 3.67 -5.68 5.01
N GLU A 359 3.40 -5.98 6.28
CA GLU A 359 3.58 -7.33 6.83
C GLU A 359 2.70 -8.37 6.12
N ASP A 360 1.45 -8.02 5.82
CA ASP A 360 0.54 -8.92 5.09
C ASP A 360 0.95 -9.09 3.62
N LEU A 361 1.33 -7.99 2.95
CA LEU A 361 1.87 -8.01 1.59
C LEU A 361 3.15 -8.85 1.49
N PHE A 362 4.02 -8.79 2.50
CA PHE A 362 5.22 -9.62 2.53
C PHE A 362 4.87 -11.10 2.44
N TRP A 363 3.97 -11.60 3.29
CA TRP A 363 3.56 -13.00 3.27
C TRP A 363 2.81 -13.39 2.00
N LEU A 364 2.01 -12.47 1.47
CA LEU A 364 1.29 -12.68 0.23
C LEU A 364 2.23 -12.84 -0.97
N ILE A 365 3.21 -11.96 -1.10
CA ILE A 365 4.10 -11.91 -2.27
C ILE A 365 5.22 -12.95 -2.17
N HIS A 366 5.82 -13.08 -0.98
CA HIS A 366 6.98 -13.93 -0.77
C HIS A 366 6.62 -15.42 -0.76
N ASP A 367 5.59 -15.78 0.01
CA ASP A 367 5.22 -17.17 0.28
C ASP A 367 3.94 -17.60 -0.43
N ASP A 368 3.30 -16.69 -1.18
CA ASP A 368 1.99 -16.92 -1.84
C ASP A 368 0.93 -17.46 -0.88
N TYR A 369 0.97 -17.00 0.38
CA TYR A 369 0.04 -17.47 1.39
C TYR A 369 -1.38 -16.99 1.12
N PRO A 370 -2.36 -17.90 1.08
CA PRO A 370 -3.76 -17.50 1.09
C PRO A 370 -4.09 -16.75 2.40
N ALA A 371 -5.11 -15.91 2.38
CA ALA A 371 -5.50 -15.10 3.53
C ALA A 371 -5.63 -15.90 4.83
N ALA A 372 -6.09 -17.15 4.75
CA ALA A 372 -6.20 -18.05 5.90
C ALA A 372 -4.86 -18.41 6.58
N LYS A 373 -3.73 -18.25 5.90
CA LYS A 373 -2.38 -18.51 6.44
C LYS A 373 -1.62 -17.25 6.81
N ARG A 374 -2.15 -16.07 6.46
CA ARG A 374 -1.61 -14.76 6.82
C ARG A 374 -2.09 -14.36 8.23
N HIS A 375 -1.53 -13.30 8.80
CA HIS A 375 -1.90 -12.85 10.15
C HIS A 375 -3.18 -12.01 10.16
N LEU A 376 -4.22 -12.51 9.53
CA LEU A 376 -5.51 -11.87 9.40
C LEU A 376 -6.54 -12.52 10.32
N LEU A 377 -7.48 -11.72 10.80
CA LEU A 377 -8.65 -12.21 11.50
C LEU A 377 -9.75 -12.50 10.46
N LYS A 378 -10.33 -13.70 10.57
CA LYS A 378 -11.43 -14.10 9.70
C LYS A 378 -12.75 -13.67 10.29
N TYR A 379 -13.54 -12.96 9.50
CA TYR A 379 -14.91 -12.59 9.84
C TYR A 379 -15.90 -13.24 8.88
N LYS A 380 -17.08 -13.56 9.42
CA LYS A 380 -18.22 -14.02 8.63
C LYS A 380 -19.27 -12.94 8.60
N GLY A 381 -19.81 -12.67 7.43
CA GLY A 381 -20.94 -11.81 7.31
C GLY A 381 -22.20 -12.38 7.95
N THR A 382 -22.98 -11.51 8.58
CA THR A 382 -24.23 -11.91 9.20
C THR A 382 -25.35 -12.06 8.19
N LYS A 383 -25.35 -11.23 7.14
CA LYS A 383 -26.37 -11.27 6.07
C LYS A 383 -26.00 -12.17 4.91
N ASN A 384 -24.71 -12.28 4.62
CA ASN A 384 -24.19 -13.12 3.54
C ASN A 384 -23.04 -14.00 4.08
N PRO A 385 -23.03 -15.30 3.79
CA PRO A 385 -22.04 -16.23 4.36
C PRO A 385 -20.66 -16.15 3.70
N THR A 386 -20.28 -15.03 3.16
CA THR A 386 -18.94 -14.79 2.61
C THR A 386 -17.97 -14.42 3.72
N ASP A 387 -16.82 -15.06 3.70
CA ASP A 387 -15.74 -14.74 4.62
C ASP A 387 -14.94 -13.55 4.09
N TYR A 388 -14.57 -12.64 4.95
CA TYR A 388 -13.60 -11.59 4.67
C TYR A 388 -12.55 -11.55 5.77
N TRP A 389 -11.48 -10.82 5.53
CA TRP A 389 -10.32 -10.81 6.40
C TRP A 389 -10.08 -9.41 6.93
N VAL A 390 -9.58 -9.31 8.15
CA VAL A 390 -9.32 -8.03 8.81
C VAL A 390 -7.88 -8.03 9.30
N ILE A 391 -7.15 -6.96 9.01
CA ILE A 391 -5.87 -6.71 9.65
C ILE A 391 -6.15 -6.27 11.09
N PRO A 392 -5.67 -7.00 12.10
CA PRO A 392 -5.87 -6.63 13.49
C PRO A 392 -5.17 -5.31 13.80
N PRO A 393 -5.73 -4.49 14.72
CA PRO A 393 -5.18 -3.19 15.11
C PRO A 393 -3.79 -3.28 15.75
#